data_71a3a5e1ac7463e6c46eabe76a81ec22
#
_entry.id   71a3a5e1ac7463e6c46eabe76a81ec22
#
_cell.length_a   1.000
_cell.length_b   1.000
_cell.length_c   1.000
_cell.angle_alpha   90.00
_cell.angle_beta   90.00
_cell.angle_gamma   90.00
#
_symmetry.space_group_name_H-M   'P 1'
#
loop_
_entity.id
_entity.type
_entity.pdbx_description
1 polymer ?
#
loop_
_entity_poly.entity_id
_entity_poly.type
_entity_poly.pdbx_seq_one_letter_code
_entity_poly.pdbx_strand_id
1 'polypeptide(L)'
;MLEFELMHYPAEDACDNCHEPTGADHPSADSLGFRLMDEVPEMCYYCHEEPMQQSSTHVPHASGQCLACHDAHGSETGSLLRRTDPDLCLSCHKQEYRTDSTETSNIGRLLGGNYRVHSAIELGGCMSCHQAHGSAFRALLADGYPEEDYLPGEPDSFGLCFMCHDPDLMNLQETDRATGFRDGQRNLHWLHINGNKARNCRMCHNIHGSPLPFLIEQRVGFGSWEMPINFTVEEDGGSCMPGCHARLSYRR
;
A
#
# COMPACT_ATOMS: atom_id res chain seq x y z
N MET A 1 -28.77 -22.27 7.77
CA MET A 1 -27.97 -22.44 6.55
C MET A 1 -27.18 -21.15 6.41
N LEU A 2 -25.90 -21.23 6.13
CA LEU A 2 -25.09 -20.05 5.87
C LEU A 2 -25.44 -19.55 4.45
N GLU A 3 -25.66 -18.27 4.29
CA GLU A 3 -25.98 -17.65 3.00
C GLU A 3 -25.03 -16.49 2.78
N PHE A 4 -24.05 -16.70 1.90
CA PHE A 4 -23.12 -15.68 1.44
C PHE A 4 -23.11 -15.66 -0.08
N GLU A 5 -22.79 -14.52 -0.69
CA GLU A 5 -22.65 -14.41 -2.15
C GLU A 5 -21.52 -15.33 -2.65
N LEU A 6 -20.43 -15.41 -1.90
CA LEU A 6 -19.29 -16.27 -2.16
C LEU A 6 -19.11 -17.23 -0.98
N MET A 7 -19.45 -18.49 -1.18
CA MET A 7 -19.23 -19.54 -0.18
C MET A 7 -17.80 -20.08 -0.28
N HIS A 8 -17.22 -20.39 0.87
CA HIS A 8 -16.03 -21.23 0.90
C HIS A 8 -16.42 -22.67 0.58
N TYR A 9 -15.79 -23.27 -0.42
CA TYR A 9 -16.19 -24.58 -0.94
C TYR A 9 -16.43 -25.65 0.15
N PRO A 10 -15.56 -25.84 1.18
CA PRO A 10 -15.85 -26.80 2.25
C PRO A 10 -17.05 -26.42 3.13
N ALA A 11 -17.43 -25.15 3.18
CA ALA A 11 -18.56 -24.68 4.00
C ALA A 11 -19.92 -24.86 3.32
N GLU A 12 -19.97 -25.27 2.05
CA GLU A 12 -21.22 -25.53 1.33
C GLU A 12 -21.93 -26.76 1.87
N ASP A 13 -21.20 -27.87 2.07
CA ASP A 13 -21.80 -29.18 2.46
C ASP A 13 -20.87 -30.10 3.26
N ALA A 14 -19.63 -29.68 3.54
CA ALA A 14 -18.61 -30.49 4.19
C ALA A 14 -18.12 -29.89 5.52
N CYS A 15 -19.06 -29.60 6.41
CA CYS A 15 -18.78 -28.96 7.71
C CYS A 15 -17.80 -29.79 8.57
N ASP A 16 -17.83 -31.09 8.41
CA ASP A 16 -16.99 -32.06 9.09
C ASP A 16 -15.52 -32.08 8.62
N ASN A 17 -15.19 -31.36 7.56
CA ASN A 17 -13.78 -31.11 7.18
C ASN A 17 -13.05 -30.20 8.19
N CYS A 18 -13.79 -29.38 8.93
CA CYS A 18 -13.23 -28.40 9.88
C CYS A 18 -13.80 -28.57 11.29
N HIS A 19 -15.00 -29.14 11.41
CA HIS A 19 -15.74 -29.22 12.67
C HIS A 19 -15.99 -30.64 13.10
N GLU A 20 -15.85 -30.89 14.40
CA GLU A 20 -16.32 -32.14 15.02
C GLU A 20 -17.44 -31.87 16.05
N PRO A 21 -18.45 -32.75 16.16
CA PRO A 21 -19.54 -32.57 17.11
C PRO A 21 -19.04 -32.73 18.54
N THR A 22 -19.49 -31.87 19.44
CA THR A 22 -19.20 -31.95 20.87
C THR A 22 -20.17 -32.85 21.63
N GLY A 23 -21.26 -33.29 20.98
CA GLY A 23 -22.37 -33.99 21.60
C GLY A 23 -23.40 -33.07 22.27
N ALA A 24 -23.19 -31.75 22.24
CA ALA A 24 -24.19 -30.80 22.70
C ALA A 24 -25.18 -30.44 21.58
N ASP A 25 -26.34 -29.95 21.96
CA ASP A 25 -27.36 -29.53 21.00
C ASP A 25 -26.86 -28.39 20.09
N HIS A 26 -27.24 -28.41 18.82
CA HIS A 26 -26.93 -27.38 17.84
C HIS A 26 -28.16 -27.07 16.98
N PRO A 27 -28.55 -25.80 16.80
CA PRO A 27 -27.98 -24.60 17.43
C PRO A 27 -28.41 -24.43 18.89
N SER A 28 -27.50 -23.94 19.73
CA SER A 28 -27.78 -23.61 21.14
C SER A 28 -27.12 -22.29 21.51
N ALA A 29 -27.81 -21.51 22.36
CA ALA A 29 -27.25 -20.25 22.89
C ALA A 29 -26.21 -20.50 23.99
N ASP A 30 -26.28 -21.66 24.65
CA ASP A 30 -25.51 -21.93 25.87
C ASP A 30 -24.34 -22.90 25.67
N SER A 31 -24.24 -23.50 24.48
CA SER A 31 -23.18 -24.50 24.19
C SER A 31 -22.76 -24.45 22.71
N LEU A 32 -21.46 -24.69 22.50
CA LEU A 32 -20.94 -24.92 21.15
C LEU A 32 -21.20 -26.39 20.78
N GLY A 33 -22.17 -26.64 19.89
CA GLY A 33 -22.49 -27.97 19.36
C GLY A 33 -21.37 -28.59 18.52
N PHE A 34 -20.44 -27.74 18.06
CA PHE A 34 -19.26 -28.12 17.29
C PHE A 34 -18.02 -27.41 17.82
N ARG A 35 -16.88 -28.05 17.65
CA ARG A 35 -15.57 -27.43 17.85
C ARG A 35 -14.72 -27.59 16.60
N LEU A 36 -13.70 -26.77 16.44
CA LEU A 36 -12.71 -26.96 15.40
C LEU A 36 -11.89 -28.23 15.66
N MET A 37 -11.54 -28.95 14.61
CA MET A 37 -10.73 -30.18 14.70
C MET A 37 -9.28 -29.87 15.05
N ASP A 38 -8.79 -28.68 14.68
CA ASP A 38 -7.45 -28.20 14.99
C ASP A 38 -7.47 -26.66 15.17
N GLU A 39 -6.37 -26.07 15.62
CA GLU A 39 -6.24 -24.64 15.76
C GLU A 39 -5.99 -23.94 14.41
N VAL A 40 -6.29 -22.65 14.32
CA VAL A 40 -5.91 -21.80 13.19
C VAL A 40 -4.49 -21.28 13.48
N PRO A 41 -3.53 -21.35 12.54
CA PRO A 41 -3.72 -21.59 11.10
C PRO A 41 -3.59 -23.04 10.64
N GLU A 42 -3.20 -23.99 11.50
CA GLU A 42 -2.87 -25.37 11.15
C GLU A 42 -3.99 -26.05 10.37
N MET A 43 -5.23 -25.82 10.78
CA MET A 43 -6.40 -26.34 10.07
C MET A 43 -6.50 -25.85 8.62
N CYS A 44 -6.13 -24.60 8.37
CA CYS A 44 -6.17 -24.03 7.02
C CYS A 44 -5.16 -24.73 6.09
N TYR A 45 -4.03 -25.15 6.65
CA TYR A 45 -2.93 -25.78 5.90
C TYR A 45 -3.22 -27.23 5.49
N TYR A 46 -4.31 -27.82 5.94
CA TYR A 46 -4.76 -29.13 5.41
C TYR A 46 -5.13 -29.05 3.92
N CYS A 47 -5.52 -27.85 3.45
CA CYS A 47 -5.92 -27.62 2.05
C CYS A 47 -5.17 -26.45 1.40
N HIS A 48 -4.73 -25.47 2.18
CA HIS A 48 -3.98 -24.32 1.69
C HIS A 48 -2.48 -24.50 1.92
N GLU A 49 -1.68 -23.99 1.01
CA GLU A 49 -0.23 -24.00 1.19
C GLU A 49 0.18 -23.09 2.36
N GLU A 50 1.08 -23.61 3.20
CA GLU A 50 1.71 -22.78 4.22
C GLU A 50 2.50 -21.63 3.54
N PRO A 51 2.36 -20.40 4.03
CA PRO A 51 3.01 -19.26 3.41
C PRO A 51 4.53 -19.39 3.42
N MET A 52 5.14 -19.23 2.26
CA MET A 52 6.60 -19.16 2.18
C MET A 52 7.10 -17.93 2.95
N GLN A 53 8.20 -18.10 3.66
CA GLN A 53 8.85 -16.98 4.32
C GLN A 53 9.34 -15.97 3.28
N GLN A 54 8.87 -14.73 3.43
CA GLN A 54 9.21 -13.60 2.57
C GLN A 54 10.15 -12.63 3.29
N SER A 55 10.86 -11.79 2.53
CA SER A 55 11.72 -10.75 3.11
C SER A 55 10.94 -9.73 3.93
N SER A 56 9.71 -9.47 3.55
CA SER A 56 8.75 -8.64 4.30
C SER A 56 7.45 -9.45 4.45
N THR A 57 7.03 -9.68 5.67
CA THR A 57 5.80 -10.45 5.98
C THR A 57 4.87 -9.60 6.83
N HIS A 58 3.58 -9.63 6.51
CA HIS A 58 2.56 -8.92 7.28
C HIS A 58 2.38 -9.58 8.65
N VAL A 59 2.46 -8.82 9.72
CA VAL A 59 2.45 -9.34 11.10
C VAL A 59 1.23 -10.23 11.39
N PRO A 60 -0.02 -9.84 11.06
CA PRO A 60 -1.18 -10.72 11.28
C PRO A 60 -1.06 -12.05 10.52
N HIS A 61 -0.54 -12.03 9.30
CA HIS A 61 -0.31 -13.23 8.51
C HIS A 61 0.79 -14.11 9.12
N ALA A 62 1.93 -13.52 9.49
CA ALA A 62 3.04 -14.23 10.15
C ALA A 62 2.64 -14.89 11.49
N SER A 63 1.63 -14.33 12.16
CA SER A 63 1.09 -14.84 13.44
C SER A 63 -0.12 -15.75 13.25
N GLY A 64 -0.43 -16.19 12.04
CA GLY A 64 -1.54 -17.12 11.77
C GLY A 64 -2.94 -16.51 11.95
N GLN A 65 -3.08 -15.18 12.00
CA GLN A 65 -4.34 -14.50 12.22
C GLN A 65 -5.18 -14.43 10.94
N CYS A 66 -5.37 -15.54 10.25
CA CYS A 66 -6.08 -15.61 8.96
C CYS A 66 -7.49 -15.02 9.05
N LEU A 67 -8.19 -15.30 10.13
CA LEU A 67 -9.57 -14.86 10.37
C LEU A 67 -9.69 -13.36 10.75
N ALA A 68 -8.58 -12.65 10.91
CA ALA A 68 -8.62 -11.20 11.04
C ALA A 68 -9.06 -10.52 9.73
N CYS A 69 -8.77 -11.15 8.59
CA CYS A 69 -9.05 -10.65 7.25
C CYS A 69 -10.08 -11.50 6.50
N HIS A 70 -10.04 -12.81 6.64
CA HIS A 70 -10.88 -13.76 5.92
C HIS A 70 -12.05 -14.28 6.78
N ASP A 71 -13.15 -14.66 6.14
CA ASP A 71 -14.21 -15.46 6.74
C ASP A 71 -14.15 -16.87 6.17
N ALA A 72 -14.00 -17.86 7.05
CA ALA A 72 -13.81 -19.25 6.65
C ALA A 72 -15.08 -19.91 6.09
N HIS A 73 -16.25 -19.31 6.28
CA HIS A 73 -17.50 -19.86 5.76
C HIS A 73 -17.90 -19.26 4.41
N GLY A 74 -17.72 -17.96 4.25
CA GLY A 74 -18.09 -17.24 3.04
C GLY A 74 -18.02 -15.73 3.24
N SER A 75 -18.25 -14.98 2.20
CA SER A 75 -18.19 -13.51 2.22
C SER A 75 -18.96 -12.90 1.06
N GLU A 76 -19.29 -11.62 1.18
CA GLU A 76 -19.80 -10.78 0.11
C GLU A 76 -18.68 -10.21 -0.77
N THR A 77 -17.42 -10.49 -0.44
CA THR A 77 -16.25 -9.93 -1.13
C THR A 77 -15.32 -11.01 -1.64
N GLY A 78 -14.61 -10.71 -2.73
CA GLY A 78 -13.64 -11.63 -3.31
C GLY A 78 -12.58 -12.12 -2.30
N SER A 79 -12.03 -13.29 -2.55
CA SER A 79 -11.05 -13.95 -1.67
C SER A 79 -11.54 -14.17 -0.24
N LEU A 80 -12.85 -14.27 -0.02
CA LEU A 80 -13.49 -14.44 1.28
C LEU A 80 -13.08 -13.38 2.31
N LEU A 81 -12.83 -12.15 1.87
CA LEU A 81 -12.47 -11.06 2.77
C LEU A 81 -13.69 -10.58 3.55
N ARG A 82 -13.51 -10.26 4.82
CA ARG A 82 -14.57 -9.74 5.71
C ARG A 82 -15.06 -8.34 5.33
N ARG A 83 -14.25 -7.59 4.58
CA ARG A 83 -14.54 -6.25 4.07
C ARG A 83 -13.78 -6.03 2.76
N THR A 84 -14.23 -5.07 1.98
CA THR A 84 -13.51 -4.63 0.79
C THR A 84 -12.24 -3.86 1.13
N ASP A 85 -11.27 -3.84 0.23
CA ASP A 85 -10.18 -2.87 0.23
C ASP A 85 -10.75 -1.48 -0.23
N PRO A 86 -10.45 -0.35 0.45
CA PRO A 86 -9.48 -0.19 1.53
C PRO A 86 -10.00 -0.40 2.97
N ASP A 87 -11.29 -0.62 3.18
CA ASP A 87 -11.93 -0.64 4.51
C ASP A 87 -11.35 -1.75 5.42
N LEU A 88 -10.99 -2.89 4.84
CA LEU A 88 -10.35 -3.96 5.57
C LEU A 88 -9.01 -3.49 6.16
N CYS A 89 -8.17 -2.92 5.33
CA CYS A 89 -6.84 -2.43 5.72
C CYS A 89 -6.94 -1.31 6.76
N LEU A 90 -7.86 -0.37 6.54
CA LEU A 90 -8.12 0.76 7.43
C LEU A 90 -8.77 0.37 8.75
N SER A 91 -9.27 -0.86 8.90
CA SER A 91 -9.73 -1.32 10.22
C SER A 91 -8.59 -1.28 11.26
N CYS A 92 -7.35 -1.43 10.80
CA CYS A 92 -6.12 -1.33 11.61
C CYS A 92 -5.29 -0.08 11.25
N HIS A 93 -5.02 0.19 9.96
CA HIS A 93 -4.10 1.25 9.50
C HIS A 93 -4.65 2.69 9.59
N LYS A 94 -5.62 2.94 10.47
CA LYS A 94 -6.12 4.27 10.87
C LYS A 94 -5.49 4.81 12.17
N GLN A 95 -4.48 4.13 12.69
CA GLN A 95 -3.70 4.54 13.86
C GLN A 95 -2.23 4.24 13.63
N GLU A 96 -1.36 4.84 14.42
CA GLU A 96 0.06 4.56 14.38
C GLU A 96 0.35 3.30 15.19
N TYR A 97 1.14 2.41 14.60
CA TYR A 97 1.69 1.25 15.29
C TYR A 97 3.21 1.38 15.36
N ARG A 98 3.74 1.18 16.54
CA ARG A 98 5.18 1.14 16.73
C ARG A 98 5.53 -0.11 17.53
N THR A 99 6.45 -0.88 16.99
CA THR A 99 7.13 -1.97 17.70
C THR A 99 8.62 -1.63 17.78
N ASP A 100 9.41 -2.47 18.44
CA ASP A 100 10.87 -2.27 18.52
C ASP A 100 11.55 -2.26 17.14
N SER A 101 10.94 -2.88 16.13
CA SER A 101 11.51 -3.06 14.78
C SER A 101 10.70 -2.42 13.66
N THR A 102 9.47 -1.99 13.91
CA THR A 102 8.59 -1.46 12.85
C THR A 102 7.80 -0.26 13.34
N GLU A 103 7.61 0.68 12.44
CA GLU A 103 6.72 1.82 12.62
C GLU A 103 5.77 1.88 11.43
N THR A 104 4.47 1.87 11.70
CA THR A 104 3.43 2.00 10.67
C THR A 104 2.65 3.28 10.90
N SER A 105 2.67 4.16 9.92
CA SER A 105 1.98 5.44 9.98
C SER A 105 0.46 5.27 9.94
N ASN A 106 -0.26 6.26 10.47
CA ASN A 106 -1.71 6.37 10.31
C ASN A 106 -2.05 6.76 8.85
N ILE A 107 -2.24 5.76 8.01
CA ILE A 107 -2.59 5.96 6.59
C ILE A 107 -4.01 6.53 6.44
N GLY A 108 -4.95 6.12 7.29
CA GLY A 108 -6.32 6.62 7.25
C GLY A 108 -6.43 8.15 7.34
N ARG A 109 -5.49 8.81 8.02
CA ARG A 109 -5.41 10.28 8.08
C ARG A 109 -5.13 10.89 6.71
N LEU A 110 -4.37 10.22 5.85
CA LEU A 110 -3.97 10.69 4.53
C LEU A 110 -5.04 10.46 3.46
N LEU A 111 -6.05 9.62 3.75
CA LEU A 111 -7.11 9.26 2.82
C LEU A 111 -8.41 10.04 3.06
N GLY A 112 -8.42 11.01 3.97
CA GLY A 112 -9.63 11.74 4.34
C GLY A 112 -9.44 13.25 4.42
N GLY A 113 -10.54 13.98 4.64
CA GLY A 113 -10.53 15.42 4.83
C GLY A 113 -10.17 16.20 3.57
N ASN A 114 -9.21 17.09 3.69
CA ASN A 114 -8.75 17.95 2.59
C ASN A 114 -7.56 17.36 1.81
N TYR A 115 -7.24 16.08 2.01
CA TYR A 115 -6.16 15.43 1.28
C TYR A 115 -6.63 14.98 -0.11
N ARG A 116 -5.74 15.15 -1.09
CA ARG A 116 -5.87 14.53 -2.40
C ARG A 116 -5.28 13.14 -2.29
N VAL A 117 -6.10 12.13 -2.50
CA VAL A 117 -5.69 10.73 -2.44
C VAL A 117 -5.05 10.35 -3.78
N HIS A 118 -4.07 9.45 -3.75
CA HIS A 118 -3.50 8.89 -4.97
C HIS A 118 -4.56 8.05 -5.70
N SER A 119 -4.76 8.31 -7.00
CA SER A 119 -5.83 7.66 -7.78
C SER A 119 -5.72 6.14 -7.85
N ALA A 120 -4.53 5.57 -7.71
CA ALA A 120 -4.38 4.13 -7.62
C ALA A 120 -5.12 3.54 -6.39
N ILE A 121 -5.16 4.27 -5.27
CA ILE A 121 -5.91 3.85 -4.07
C ILE A 121 -7.41 3.97 -4.31
N GLU A 122 -7.86 5.05 -4.97
CA GLU A 122 -9.28 5.27 -5.25
C GLU A 122 -9.84 4.24 -6.25
N LEU A 123 -9.04 3.79 -7.21
CA LEU A 123 -9.44 2.88 -8.28
C LEU A 123 -9.22 1.41 -7.96
N GLY A 124 -8.17 1.06 -7.24
CA GLY A 124 -7.75 -0.32 -7.03
C GLY A 124 -7.37 -0.66 -5.59
N GLY A 125 -7.52 0.28 -4.65
CA GLY A 125 -7.25 0.06 -3.23
C GLY A 125 -5.76 -0.05 -2.88
N CYS A 126 -5.49 -0.54 -1.69
CA CYS A 126 -4.15 -0.71 -1.15
C CYS A 126 -3.34 -1.76 -1.92
N MET A 127 -4.04 -2.80 -2.41
CA MET A 127 -3.45 -3.90 -3.16
C MET A 127 -2.93 -3.50 -4.54
N SER A 128 -3.18 -2.28 -5.01
CA SER A 128 -2.53 -1.73 -6.20
C SER A 128 -1.01 -1.62 -6.06
N CYS A 129 -0.51 -1.49 -4.83
CA CYS A 129 0.90 -1.32 -4.53
C CYS A 129 1.44 -2.29 -3.48
N HIS A 130 0.56 -2.94 -2.69
CA HIS A 130 0.95 -3.81 -1.58
C HIS A 130 0.51 -5.26 -1.80
N GLN A 131 1.23 -6.19 -1.18
CA GLN A 131 0.90 -7.61 -1.10
C GLN A 131 0.56 -7.96 0.37
N ALA A 132 -0.69 -8.31 0.65
CA ALA A 132 -1.20 -8.39 2.02
C ALA A 132 -0.57 -9.48 2.89
N HIS A 133 -0.07 -10.56 2.32
CA HIS A 133 0.52 -11.67 3.07
C HIS A 133 2.02 -11.50 3.29
N GLY A 134 2.74 -11.15 2.24
CA GLY A 134 4.17 -10.97 2.26
C GLY A 134 4.71 -10.57 0.90
N SER A 135 5.93 -10.07 0.87
CA SER A 135 6.61 -9.59 -0.34
C SER A 135 8.12 -9.77 -0.24
N ALA A 136 8.76 -9.89 -1.40
CA ALA A 136 10.21 -9.81 -1.51
C ALA A 136 10.73 -8.38 -1.22
N PHE A 137 9.85 -7.38 -1.28
CA PHE A 137 10.19 -5.98 -1.10
C PHE A 137 9.72 -5.47 0.26
N ARG A 138 10.39 -4.43 0.78
CA ARG A 138 10.02 -3.79 2.04
C ARG A 138 8.58 -3.28 2.03
N ALA A 139 8.02 -3.09 3.23
CA ALA A 139 6.67 -2.55 3.41
C ALA A 139 5.58 -3.28 2.61
N LEU A 140 5.80 -4.56 2.30
CA LEU A 140 4.88 -5.38 1.51
C LEU A 140 4.62 -4.83 0.10
N LEU A 141 5.57 -4.12 -0.50
CA LEU A 141 5.40 -3.56 -1.83
C LEU A 141 5.33 -4.65 -2.91
N ALA A 142 4.56 -4.41 -3.95
CA ALA A 142 4.40 -5.34 -5.08
C ALA A 142 5.63 -5.38 -5.98
N ASP A 143 6.43 -4.31 -5.98
CA ASP A 143 7.67 -4.20 -6.76
C ASP A 143 8.69 -3.30 -6.06
N GLY A 144 9.89 -3.20 -6.62
CA GLY A 144 11.02 -2.49 -6.07
C GLY A 144 10.78 -0.98 -5.93
N TYR A 145 11.15 -0.45 -4.77
CA TYR A 145 11.22 0.97 -4.51
C TYR A 145 12.36 1.26 -3.51
N PRO A 146 13.27 2.21 -3.82
CA PRO A 146 14.45 2.48 -3.01
C PRO A 146 14.12 3.19 -1.70
N GLU A 147 14.93 2.94 -0.68
CA GLU A 147 14.83 3.62 0.63
C GLU A 147 15.67 4.90 0.69
N GLU A 148 16.75 4.92 -0.05
CA GLU A 148 17.75 5.96 -0.02
C GLU A 148 17.20 7.28 -0.59
N ASP A 149 17.58 8.39 0.03
CA ASP A 149 17.25 9.73 -0.46
C ASP A 149 17.93 10.05 -1.81
N TYR A 150 19.12 9.48 -2.01
CA TYR A 150 19.90 9.59 -3.23
C TYR A 150 20.30 8.21 -3.73
N LEU A 151 20.19 8.02 -5.04
CA LEU A 151 20.56 6.77 -5.71
C LEU A 151 21.01 7.07 -7.14
N PRO A 152 21.67 6.13 -7.82
CA PRO A 152 21.81 6.20 -9.27
C PRO A 152 20.43 6.23 -9.93
N GLY A 153 20.24 7.18 -10.85
CA GLY A 153 18.96 7.35 -11.53
C GLY A 153 18.76 6.28 -12.60
N GLU A 154 18.32 5.11 -12.21
CA GLU A 154 18.02 3.97 -13.08
C GLU A 154 16.54 3.65 -13.02
N PRO A 155 15.85 3.45 -14.16
CA PRO A 155 14.40 3.18 -14.18
C PRO A 155 14.00 1.99 -13.32
N ASP A 156 14.77 0.92 -13.32
CA ASP A 156 14.49 -0.30 -12.55
C ASP A 156 14.49 -0.06 -11.03
N SER A 157 15.12 1.02 -10.55
CA SER A 157 15.06 1.43 -9.14
C SER A 157 13.66 1.88 -8.71
N PHE A 158 12.79 2.24 -9.65
CA PHE A 158 11.44 2.75 -9.40
C PHE A 158 10.36 1.85 -10.02
N GLY A 159 10.59 0.55 -10.12
CA GLY A 159 9.69 -0.42 -10.73
C GLY A 159 8.25 -0.24 -10.26
N LEU A 160 8.03 -0.11 -8.96
CA LEU A 160 6.70 0.12 -8.39
C LEU A 160 5.96 1.31 -9.01
N CYS A 161 6.64 2.42 -9.24
CA CYS A 161 6.01 3.62 -9.81
C CYS A 161 5.75 3.45 -11.31
N PHE A 162 6.71 2.88 -12.02
CA PHE A 162 6.65 2.68 -13.46
C PHE A 162 5.75 1.52 -13.91
N MET A 163 5.16 0.78 -12.98
CA MET A 163 4.02 -0.09 -13.31
C MET A 163 2.85 0.69 -13.95
N CYS A 164 2.70 1.98 -13.61
CA CYS A 164 1.59 2.84 -14.04
C CYS A 164 2.05 4.17 -14.63
N HIS A 165 3.15 4.74 -14.15
CA HIS A 165 3.69 6.01 -14.63
C HIS A 165 4.60 5.81 -15.84
N ASP A 166 4.60 6.80 -16.75
CA ASP A 166 5.45 6.77 -17.94
C ASP A 166 6.93 6.96 -17.55
N PRO A 167 7.81 5.99 -17.86
CA PRO A 167 9.24 6.10 -17.59
C PRO A 167 9.93 7.26 -18.33
N ASP A 168 9.28 7.87 -19.32
CA ASP A 168 9.74 9.10 -19.98
C ASP A 168 9.88 10.27 -19.02
N LEU A 169 9.24 10.23 -17.85
CA LEU A 169 9.52 11.15 -16.73
C LEU A 169 11.01 11.17 -16.37
N MET A 170 11.67 10.01 -16.46
CA MET A 170 13.07 9.83 -16.08
C MET A 170 14.01 9.74 -17.29
N ASN A 171 13.51 9.23 -18.43
CA ASN A 171 14.34 8.90 -19.58
C ASN A 171 14.57 10.11 -20.52
N LEU A 172 13.61 11.01 -20.62
CA LEU A 172 13.68 12.13 -21.55
C LEU A 172 14.20 13.40 -20.87
N GLN A 173 15.33 13.95 -21.35
CA GLN A 173 15.85 15.23 -20.91
C GLN A 173 14.94 16.40 -21.33
N GLU A 174 14.29 16.28 -22.48
CA GLU A 174 13.34 17.24 -23.01
C GLU A 174 12.01 16.56 -23.32
N THR A 175 10.92 17.25 -23.03
CA THR A 175 9.56 16.75 -23.27
C THR A 175 8.57 17.92 -23.35
N ASP A 176 7.52 17.72 -24.14
CA ASP A 176 6.35 18.59 -24.18
C ASP A 176 5.08 17.93 -23.61
N ARG A 177 5.15 16.61 -23.34
CA ARG A 177 3.99 15.78 -22.98
C ARG A 177 4.16 14.87 -21.75
N ALA A 178 5.36 14.31 -21.51
CA ALA A 178 5.55 13.32 -20.45
C ALA A 178 5.27 13.90 -19.04
N THR A 179 5.46 15.19 -18.84
CA THR A 179 5.20 15.87 -17.56
C THR A 179 4.82 17.32 -17.71
N GLY A 180 3.99 17.81 -16.78
CA GLY A 180 3.77 19.26 -16.59
C GLY A 180 4.85 19.92 -15.73
N PHE A 181 5.75 19.18 -15.07
CA PHE A 181 6.89 19.70 -14.35
C PHE A 181 8.07 19.87 -15.32
N ARG A 182 8.02 20.94 -16.12
CA ARG A 182 8.99 21.27 -17.16
C ARG A 182 9.13 22.79 -17.30
N ASP A 183 10.29 23.24 -17.75
CA ASP A 183 10.57 24.64 -18.07
C ASP A 183 10.83 24.75 -19.58
N GLY A 184 9.84 25.26 -20.32
CA GLY A 184 9.77 25.07 -21.76
C GLY A 184 9.70 23.57 -22.11
N GLN A 185 10.70 23.06 -22.80
CA GLN A 185 10.85 21.64 -23.12
C GLN A 185 11.71 20.87 -22.12
N ARG A 186 12.43 21.56 -21.24
CA ARG A 186 13.33 20.93 -20.27
C ARG A 186 12.53 20.15 -19.22
N ASN A 187 12.70 18.86 -19.16
CA ASN A 187 12.06 17.98 -18.20
C ASN A 187 12.71 18.14 -16.81
N LEU A 188 11.96 18.66 -15.85
CA LEU A 188 12.47 18.89 -14.50
C LEU A 188 12.41 17.62 -13.64
N HIS A 189 11.56 16.62 -13.97
CA HIS A 189 11.70 15.30 -13.36
C HIS A 189 13.04 14.69 -13.74
N TRP A 190 13.39 14.63 -15.03
CA TRP A 190 14.68 14.13 -15.46
C TRP A 190 15.84 14.80 -14.71
N LEU A 191 15.78 16.11 -14.54
CA LEU A 191 16.81 16.87 -13.82
C LEU A 191 17.00 16.40 -12.37
N HIS A 192 15.92 15.98 -11.70
CA HIS A 192 15.94 15.66 -10.27
C HIS A 192 16.09 14.16 -9.99
N ILE A 193 15.55 13.30 -10.86
CA ILE A 193 15.49 11.84 -10.62
C ILE A 193 16.42 11.02 -11.53
N ASN A 194 17.28 11.70 -12.32
CA ASN A 194 18.28 11.06 -13.16
C ASN A 194 19.70 11.41 -12.70
N GLY A 195 20.69 10.60 -13.10
CA GLY A 195 22.10 10.83 -12.79
C GLY A 195 22.57 10.24 -11.46
N ASN A 196 23.81 10.53 -11.08
CA ASN A 196 24.50 9.89 -9.96
C ASN A 196 23.98 10.28 -8.55
N LYS A 197 23.22 11.37 -8.45
CA LYS A 197 22.58 11.85 -7.20
C LYS A 197 21.11 12.14 -7.45
N ALA A 198 20.45 11.22 -8.14
CA ALA A 198 19.02 11.29 -8.33
C ALA A 198 18.29 11.24 -6.98
N ARG A 199 17.19 11.95 -6.91
CA ARG A 199 16.29 11.89 -5.76
C ARG A 199 15.24 10.82 -6.03
N ASN A 200 14.80 10.16 -4.98
CA ASN A 200 13.64 9.30 -5.12
C ASN A 200 12.34 10.13 -5.21
N CYS A 201 11.26 9.52 -5.67
CA CYS A 201 9.98 10.19 -5.89
C CYS A 201 9.39 10.78 -4.59
N ARG A 202 9.59 10.09 -3.47
CA ARG A 202 9.09 10.48 -2.15
C ARG A 202 9.81 11.70 -1.56
N MET A 203 10.93 12.13 -2.14
CA MET A 203 11.55 13.41 -1.80
C MET A 203 10.69 14.63 -2.12
N CYS A 204 9.62 14.44 -2.90
CA CYS A 204 8.68 15.51 -3.25
C CYS A 204 7.23 15.07 -3.09
N HIS A 205 6.92 13.80 -3.29
CA HIS A 205 5.55 13.28 -3.32
C HIS A 205 5.21 12.42 -2.10
N ASN A 206 3.99 12.59 -1.57
CA ASN A 206 3.38 11.59 -0.70
C ASN A 206 2.50 10.67 -1.55
N ILE A 207 2.85 9.41 -1.59
CA ILE A 207 2.21 8.41 -2.45
C ILE A 207 0.83 7.95 -1.96
N HIS A 208 0.45 8.25 -0.72
CA HIS A 208 -0.88 7.93 -0.21
C HIS A 208 -1.83 9.11 -0.34
N GLY A 209 -1.40 10.30 0.05
CA GLY A 209 -2.23 11.49 -0.04
C GLY A 209 -1.52 12.74 0.45
N SER A 210 -1.85 13.90 -0.13
CA SER A 210 -1.29 15.19 0.23
C SER A 210 -2.36 16.30 0.15
N PRO A 211 -2.27 17.34 0.99
CA PRO A 211 -3.13 18.50 0.85
C PRO A 211 -2.79 19.37 -0.37
N LEU A 212 -1.60 19.19 -0.97
CA LEU A 212 -1.18 19.96 -2.14
C LEU A 212 -1.49 19.23 -3.46
N PRO A 213 -1.61 19.96 -4.57
CA PRO A 213 -1.75 19.39 -5.91
C PRO A 213 -0.59 18.45 -6.26
N PHE A 214 -0.87 17.48 -7.13
CA PHE A 214 0.11 16.50 -7.61
C PHE A 214 0.75 15.68 -6.50
N LEU A 215 0.08 15.55 -5.35
CA LEU A 215 0.58 14.86 -4.16
C LEU A 215 1.92 15.39 -3.65
N ILE A 216 2.24 16.65 -3.92
CA ILE A 216 3.47 17.28 -3.40
C ILE A 216 3.34 17.42 -1.88
N GLU A 217 4.40 17.05 -1.17
CA GLU A 217 4.50 17.26 0.28
C GLU A 217 4.86 18.72 0.62
N GLN A 218 4.37 19.17 1.76
CA GLN A 218 4.81 20.46 2.32
C GLN A 218 6.21 20.38 2.90
N ARG A 219 6.53 19.24 3.50
CA ARG A 219 7.81 18.92 4.14
C ARG A 219 8.12 17.45 3.95
N VAL A 220 9.37 17.12 3.79
CA VAL A 220 9.86 15.75 3.66
C VAL A 220 11.02 15.51 4.62
N GLY A 221 11.12 14.32 5.18
CA GLY A 221 12.28 13.90 5.94
C GLY A 221 13.50 13.80 5.03
N PHE A 222 14.62 14.35 5.47
CA PHE A 222 15.91 14.23 4.81
C PHE A 222 17.00 14.06 5.87
N GLY A 223 17.40 12.83 6.12
CA GLY A 223 18.22 12.50 7.28
C GLY A 223 17.51 12.90 8.57
N SER A 224 18.14 13.72 9.40
CA SER A 224 17.55 14.25 10.64
C SER A 224 16.77 15.57 10.44
N TRP A 225 16.59 16.04 9.23
CA TRP A 225 15.98 17.33 8.92
C TRP A 225 14.63 17.17 8.23
N GLU A 226 13.66 17.98 8.67
CA GLU A 226 12.36 18.16 8.02
C GLU A 226 12.48 19.27 6.97
N MET A 227 12.79 18.88 5.73
CA MET A 227 13.03 19.79 4.62
C MET A 227 11.72 20.36 4.06
N PRO A 228 11.51 21.67 4.05
CA PRO A 228 10.34 22.26 3.39
C PRO A 228 10.48 22.19 1.88
N ILE A 229 9.38 21.96 1.16
CA ILE A 229 9.34 21.99 -0.31
C ILE A 229 8.92 23.36 -0.83
N ASN A 230 7.99 24.03 -0.13
CA ASN A 230 7.48 25.36 -0.49
C ASN A 230 7.05 25.44 -1.97
N PHE A 231 6.26 24.45 -2.38
CA PHE A 231 5.75 24.35 -3.75
C PHE A 231 4.55 25.26 -3.96
N THR A 232 4.53 25.97 -5.10
CA THR A 232 3.42 26.82 -5.52
C THR A 232 3.05 26.52 -6.97
N VAL A 233 1.76 26.30 -7.22
CA VAL A 233 1.21 26.14 -8.58
C VAL A 233 0.90 27.53 -9.16
N GLU A 234 1.27 27.75 -10.40
CA GLU A 234 0.91 28.92 -11.22
C GLU A 234 0.16 28.44 -12.47
N GLU A 235 -0.53 29.33 -13.16
CA GLU A 235 -1.37 28.99 -14.33
C GLU A 235 -0.59 28.21 -15.39
N ASP A 236 0.59 28.72 -15.77
CA ASP A 236 1.46 28.12 -16.78
C ASP A 236 2.72 27.49 -16.20
N GLY A 237 2.72 27.05 -14.95
CA GLY A 237 3.92 26.51 -14.36
C GLY A 237 3.85 26.37 -12.85
N GLY A 238 4.89 26.85 -12.19
CA GLY A 238 4.99 26.85 -10.73
C GLY A 238 6.34 27.31 -10.23
N SER A 239 6.49 27.28 -8.92
CA SER A 239 7.78 27.52 -8.27
C SER A 239 7.96 26.60 -7.07
N CYS A 240 9.21 26.34 -6.71
CA CYS A 240 9.55 25.70 -5.44
C CYS A 240 10.79 26.36 -4.82
N MET A 241 10.85 26.26 -3.49
CA MET A 241 11.98 26.73 -2.70
C MET A 241 12.28 25.68 -1.62
N PRO A 242 12.74 24.49 -2.05
CA PRO A 242 13.13 23.45 -1.10
C PRO A 242 14.42 23.84 -0.40
N GLY A 243 14.76 23.11 0.65
CA GLY A 243 16.01 23.33 1.35
C GLY A 243 17.29 23.10 0.51
N CYS A 244 17.16 22.47 -0.65
CA CYS A 244 18.29 22.14 -1.53
C CYS A 244 18.77 23.32 -2.40
N HIS A 245 17.91 24.30 -2.70
CA HIS A 245 18.25 25.47 -3.52
C HIS A 245 17.34 26.68 -3.23
N ALA A 246 17.71 27.86 -3.69
CA ALA A 246 16.85 29.04 -3.65
C ALA A 246 15.60 28.84 -4.51
N ARG A 247 14.62 29.78 -4.38
CA ARG A 247 13.40 29.74 -5.19
C ARG A 247 13.73 29.70 -6.68
N LEU A 248 13.17 28.73 -7.36
CA LEU A 248 13.19 28.61 -8.82
C LEU A 248 11.75 28.50 -9.30
N SER A 249 11.44 29.21 -10.38
CA SER A 249 10.17 29.13 -11.10
C SER A 249 10.39 28.44 -12.44
N TYR A 250 9.33 27.83 -12.95
CA TYR A 250 9.31 27.17 -14.25
C TYR A 250 8.03 27.51 -15.01
N ARG A 251 8.10 27.48 -16.33
CA ARG A 251 6.96 27.70 -17.23
C ARG A 251 6.87 26.59 -18.27
N ARG A 252 5.62 26.13 -18.52
CA ARG A 252 5.33 25.05 -19.48
C ARG A 252 5.38 25.54 -20.92
#